data_de773c51538bbc9bcb10deaa39234608
#
_entry.id   de773c51538bbc9bcb10deaa39234608
#
_cell.length_a   1.000
_cell.length_b   1.000
_cell.length_c   1.000
_cell.angle_alpha   90.00
_cell.angle_beta   90.00
_cell.angle_gamma   90.00
#
_symmetry.space_group_name_H-M   'P 1'
#
loop_
_entity.id
_entity.type
_entity.pdbx_description
1 polymer ?
#
loop_
_entity_poly.entity_id
_entity_poly.type
_entity_poly.pdbx_seq_one_letter_code
_entity_poly.pdbx_strand_id
1 'polypeptide(L)'
;VARDHARRRQSKNTYLNTPIQSVPDSSFDIVVCMEVVEHVESLEIFMEETCGKVKEDGLLFLATINRTLYSLLAQKIGAEYILNWLPRGTHDWRRFVKPIELRELVKKNDFESRNVQGVGANIFKRALHLSDTVSGNYMMACKRV
;
A
#
# COMPACT_ATOMS: atom_id res chain seq x y z
N VAL A 1 -5.08 18.82 9.44
CA VAL A 1 -6.27 17.94 9.32
C VAL A 1 -6.10 16.68 10.16
N ALA A 2 -5.12 15.78 9.90
CA ALA A 2 -4.98 14.51 10.64
C ALA A 2 -4.75 14.72 12.15
N ARG A 3 -3.85 15.64 12.54
CA ARG A 3 -3.61 15.99 13.96
C ARG A 3 -4.85 16.55 14.65
N ASP A 4 -5.65 17.37 13.97
CA ASP A 4 -6.88 17.94 14.54
C ASP A 4 -7.95 16.87 14.73
N HIS A 5 -8.05 15.94 13.78
CA HIS A 5 -8.93 14.77 13.90
C HIS A 5 -8.54 13.88 15.08
N ALA A 6 -7.24 13.61 15.25
CA ALA A 6 -6.73 12.84 16.37
C ALA A 6 -7.02 13.51 17.72
N ARG A 7 -6.81 14.83 17.82
CA ARG A 7 -7.15 15.59 19.04
C ARG A 7 -8.65 15.49 19.38
N ARG A 8 -9.53 15.67 18.39
CA ARG A 8 -10.99 15.55 18.60
C ARG A 8 -11.42 14.17 19.07
N ARG A 9 -10.73 13.11 18.62
CA ARG A 9 -11.01 11.72 18.99
C ARG A 9 -10.19 11.21 20.17
N GLN A 10 -9.41 12.07 20.83
CA GLN A 10 -8.49 11.68 21.91
C GLN A 10 -7.60 10.49 21.55
N SER A 11 -7.17 10.44 20.27
CA SER A 11 -6.30 9.38 19.78
C SER A 11 -4.90 9.50 20.39
N LYS A 12 -4.34 8.37 20.82
CA LYS A 12 -2.94 8.27 21.29
C LYS A 12 -1.91 8.22 20.17
N ASN A 13 -2.35 8.27 18.91
CA ASN A 13 -1.46 8.19 17.76
C ASN A 13 -0.57 9.43 17.65
N THR A 14 0.71 9.23 17.36
CA THR A 14 1.64 10.30 17.02
C THR A 14 1.64 10.52 15.52
N TYR A 15 1.46 11.78 15.10
CA TYR A 15 1.50 12.19 13.70
C TYR A 15 2.77 12.97 13.44
N LEU A 16 3.67 12.40 12.66
CA LEU A 16 4.90 13.04 12.21
C LEU A 16 4.68 13.62 10.80
N ASN A 17 5.20 14.82 10.57
CA ASN A 17 5.30 15.43 9.25
C ASN A 17 6.79 15.50 8.89
N THR A 18 7.33 14.34 8.52
CA THR A 18 8.74 14.17 8.24
C THR A 18 8.90 13.15 7.12
N PRO A 19 9.91 13.29 6.25
CA PRO A 19 10.21 12.27 5.27
C PRO A 19 10.66 10.97 5.95
N ILE A 20 10.44 9.84 5.27
CA ILE A 20 10.73 8.50 5.83
C ILE A 20 12.22 8.33 6.19
N GLN A 21 13.11 8.98 5.44
CA GLN A 21 14.56 8.97 5.68
C GLN A 21 14.95 9.53 7.06
N SER A 22 14.13 10.42 7.61
CA SER A 22 14.37 11.02 8.94
C SER A 22 13.88 10.15 10.09
N VAL A 23 13.18 9.06 9.79
CA VAL A 23 12.74 8.08 10.78
C VAL A 23 13.89 7.10 11.04
N PRO A 24 14.26 6.82 12.30
CA PRO A 24 15.35 5.89 12.59
C PRO A 24 15.06 4.48 12.07
N ASP A 25 16.11 3.78 11.63
CA ASP A 25 15.99 2.39 11.18
C ASP A 25 15.67 1.45 12.36
N SER A 26 15.11 0.30 12.03
CA SER A 26 14.74 -0.76 12.98
C SER A 26 13.96 -0.24 14.20
N SER A 27 13.03 0.70 13.96
CA SER A 27 12.26 1.37 15.02
C SER A 27 10.90 0.74 15.29
N PHE A 28 10.35 -0.01 14.35
CA PHE A 28 8.98 -0.49 14.42
C PHE A 28 8.88 -2.00 14.33
N ASP A 29 8.05 -2.58 15.18
CA ASP A 29 7.72 -4.01 15.14
C ASP A 29 6.82 -4.33 13.94
N ILE A 30 5.98 -3.36 13.55
CA ILE A 30 5.06 -3.46 12.41
C ILE A 30 5.08 -2.14 11.63
N VAL A 31 5.26 -2.25 10.31
CA VAL A 31 5.09 -1.14 9.38
C VAL A 31 3.93 -1.46 8.43
N VAL A 32 3.08 -0.47 8.21
CA VAL A 32 1.91 -0.57 7.31
C VAL A 32 2.00 0.51 6.25
N CYS A 33 2.03 0.12 4.98
CA CYS A 33 2.11 1.01 3.83
C CYS A 33 0.96 0.66 2.87
N MET A 34 -0.09 1.47 2.88
CA MET A 34 -1.32 1.25 2.12
C MET A 34 -1.51 2.32 1.07
N GLU A 35 -1.67 1.90 -0.20
CA GLU A 35 -1.94 2.79 -1.35
C GLU A 35 -0.90 3.95 -1.47
N VAL A 36 0.38 3.61 -1.34
CA VAL A 36 1.49 4.59 -1.41
C VAL A 36 2.47 4.24 -2.52
N VAL A 37 2.79 2.97 -2.70
CA VAL A 37 3.87 2.51 -3.59
C VAL A 37 3.65 2.90 -5.06
N GLU A 38 2.43 3.08 -5.51
CA GLU A 38 2.07 3.54 -6.85
C GLU A 38 2.24 5.06 -7.05
N HIS A 39 2.50 5.80 -5.98
CA HIS A 39 2.64 7.27 -6.02
C HIS A 39 4.08 7.75 -5.87
N VAL A 40 5.01 6.86 -5.52
CA VAL A 40 6.41 7.23 -5.30
C VAL A 40 7.17 7.39 -6.63
N GLU A 41 8.23 8.18 -6.63
CA GLU A 41 9.06 8.42 -7.81
C GLU A 41 9.94 7.20 -8.13
N SER A 42 10.58 6.61 -7.12
CA SER A 42 11.37 5.39 -7.22
C SER A 42 10.86 4.36 -6.22
N LEU A 43 10.29 3.29 -6.76
CA LEU A 43 9.76 2.20 -5.95
C LEU A 43 10.87 1.47 -5.20
N GLU A 44 12.03 1.27 -5.83
CA GLU A 44 13.18 0.59 -5.24
C GLU A 44 13.69 1.34 -4.00
N ILE A 45 13.96 2.65 -4.13
CA ILE A 45 14.44 3.48 -3.02
C ILE A 45 13.41 3.54 -1.90
N PHE A 46 12.13 3.72 -2.25
CA PHE A 46 11.07 3.77 -1.25
C PHE A 46 10.94 2.45 -0.48
N MET A 47 11.07 1.31 -1.16
CA MET A 47 11.01 -0.01 -0.51
C MET A 47 12.21 -0.24 0.40
N GLU A 48 13.43 0.11 -0.02
CA GLU A 48 14.64 0.05 0.81
C GLU A 48 14.45 0.84 2.10
N GLU A 49 14.04 2.10 1.99
CA GLU A 49 13.77 2.97 3.13
C GLU A 49 12.66 2.41 4.04
N THR A 50 11.56 1.93 3.47
CA THR A 50 10.43 1.40 4.23
C THR A 50 10.80 0.11 4.96
N CYS A 51 11.50 -0.78 4.31
CA CYS A 51 12.00 -2.03 4.89
C CYS A 51 13.00 -1.76 6.02
N GLY A 52 13.89 -0.77 5.86
CA GLY A 52 14.86 -0.38 6.87
C GLY A 52 14.22 0.07 8.21
N LYS A 53 12.96 0.53 8.21
CA LYS A 53 12.28 0.97 9.45
C LYS A 53 11.74 -0.18 10.30
N VAL A 54 11.64 -1.38 9.73
CA VAL A 54 11.12 -2.57 10.42
C VAL A 54 12.26 -3.22 11.23
N LYS A 55 12.00 -3.58 12.46
CA LYS A 55 12.93 -4.36 13.31
C LYS A 55 13.15 -5.76 12.76
N GLU A 56 14.20 -6.43 13.22
CA GLU A 56 14.39 -7.86 13.00
C GLU A 56 13.17 -8.65 13.50
N ASP A 57 12.79 -9.71 12.81
CA ASP A 57 11.57 -10.47 13.04
C ASP A 57 10.26 -9.67 12.90
N GLY A 58 10.31 -8.39 12.55
CA GLY A 58 9.16 -7.51 12.38
C GLY A 58 8.35 -7.80 11.14
N LEU A 59 7.19 -7.14 11.02
CA LEU A 59 6.22 -7.35 9.95
C LEU A 59 6.06 -6.08 9.09
N LEU A 60 5.92 -6.30 7.78
CA LEU A 60 5.59 -5.26 6.82
C LEU A 60 4.31 -5.65 6.08
N PHE A 61 3.31 -4.77 6.14
CA PHE A 61 2.07 -4.91 5.37
C PHE A 61 2.04 -3.86 4.25
N LEU A 62 1.84 -4.32 3.03
CA LEU A 62 1.75 -3.50 1.84
C LEU A 62 0.38 -3.68 1.20
N ALA A 63 -0.24 -2.61 0.70
CA ALA A 63 -1.41 -2.70 -0.16
C ALA A 63 -1.27 -1.75 -1.34
N THR A 64 -1.67 -2.21 -2.52
CA THR A 64 -1.63 -1.42 -3.74
C THR A 64 -2.52 -2.06 -4.83
N ILE A 65 -2.50 -1.47 -6.02
CA ILE A 65 -3.27 -1.89 -7.18
C ILE A 65 -2.38 -2.72 -8.10
N ASN A 66 -2.86 -3.90 -8.50
CA ASN A 66 -2.15 -4.75 -9.45
C ASN A 66 -2.24 -4.18 -10.86
N ARG A 67 -1.13 -4.20 -11.61
CA ARG A 67 -1.05 -3.77 -13.02
C ARG A 67 -1.63 -4.82 -13.95
N THR A 68 -2.97 -4.86 -14.05
CA THR A 68 -3.74 -5.78 -14.92
C THR A 68 -4.68 -4.99 -15.83
N LEU A 69 -5.19 -5.64 -16.88
CA LEU A 69 -6.25 -5.05 -17.69
C LEU A 69 -7.54 -4.83 -16.89
N TYR A 70 -7.82 -5.71 -15.93
CA TYR A 70 -8.96 -5.54 -15.02
C TYR A 70 -8.83 -4.26 -14.19
N SER A 71 -7.68 -4.01 -13.57
CA SER A 71 -7.45 -2.80 -12.78
C SER A 71 -7.49 -1.54 -13.65
N LEU A 72 -6.99 -1.60 -14.89
CA LEU A 72 -7.12 -0.50 -15.85
C LEU A 72 -8.58 -0.16 -16.13
N LEU A 73 -9.40 -1.16 -16.39
CA LEU A 73 -10.82 -0.96 -16.68
C LEU A 73 -11.60 -0.52 -15.43
N ALA A 74 -11.39 -1.18 -14.31
CA ALA A 74 -12.12 -0.91 -13.08
C ALA A 74 -11.73 0.43 -12.44
N GLN A 75 -10.43 0.71 -12.33
CA GLN A 75 -9.93 1.91 -11.64
C GLN A 75 -9.96 3.14 -12.57
N LYS A 76 -9.38 3.02 -13.76
CA LYS A 76 -9.26 4.16 -14.65
C LYS A 76 -10.59 4.48 -15.35
N ILE A 77 -11.21 3.52 -15.99
CA ILE A 77 -12.43 3.75 -16.76
C ILE A 77 -13.64 3.80 -15.84
N GLY A 78 -13.79 2.82 -14.93
CA GLY A 78 -14.95 2.73 -14.05
C GLY A 78 -15.03 3.90 -13.06
N ALA A 79 -13.99 4.12 -12.27
CA ALA A 79 -14.01 5.13 -11.22
C ALA A 79 -13.89 6.56 -11.76
N GLU A 80 -13.04 6.79 -12.78
CA GLU A 80 -12.78 8.15 -13.28
C GLU A 80 -13.81 8.62 -14.32
N TYR A 81 -14.26 7.76 -15.24
CA TYR A 81 -15.09 8.15 -16.36
C TYR A 81 -16.58 7.81 -16.20
N ILE A 82 -16.91 6.66 -15.62
CA ILE A 82 -18.31 6.21 -15.49
C ILE A 82 -18.94 6.74 -14.20
N LEU A 83 -18.26 6.55 -13.06
CA LEU A 83 -18.81 6.90 -11.76
C LEU A 83 -18.46 8.32 -11.30
N ASN A 84 -17.47 8.96 -11.94
CA ASN A 84 -16.95 10.29 -11.54
C ASN A 84 -16.59 10.38 -10.05
N TRP A 85 -16.17 9.27 -9.44
CA TRP A 85 -15.80 9.23 -8.03
C TRP A 85 -14.42 9.81 -7.76
N LEU A 86 -13.56 9.79 -8.79
CA LEU A 86 -12.21 10.32 -8.71
C LEU A 86 -11.96 11.32 -9.84
N PRO A 87 -11.15 12.35 -9.64
CA PRO A 87 -10.70 13.24 -10.71
C PRO A 87 -10.01 12.45 -11.82
N ARG A 88 -10.18 12.88 -13.05
CA ARG A 88 -9.52 12.25 -14.21
C ARG A 88 -8.01 12.34 -14.10
N GLY A 89 -7.31 11.23 -14.37
CA GLY A 89 -5.86 11.16 -14.28
C GLY A 89 -5.31 10.94 -12.86
N THR A 90 -6.15 10.63 -11.88
CA THR A 90 -5.72 10.35 -10.51
C THR A 90 -4.77 9.14 -10.43
N HIS A 91 -4.96 8.14 -11.29
CA HIS A 91 -4.13 6.94 -11.31
C HIS A 91 -3.42 6.77 -12.65
N ASP A 92 -2.10 6.73 -12.63
CA ASP A 92 -1.30 6.26 -13.75
C ASP A 92 -1.14 4.74 -13.67
N TRP A 93 -1.84 4.00 -14.54
CA TRP A 93 -1.78 2.53 -14.60
C TRP A 93 -0.35 1.99 -14.73
N ARG A 94 0.57 2.73 -15.34
CA ARG A 94 1.98 2.31 -15.49
C ARG A 94 2.70 2.22 -14.15
N ARG A 95 2.22 2.93 -13.15
CA ARG A 95 2.75 2.94 -11.78
C ARG A 95 2.16 1.86 -10.89
N PHE A 96 1.14 1.14 -11.35
CA PHE A 96 0.59 0.00 -10.62
C PHE A 96 1.63 -1.12 -10.54
N VAL A 97 1.70 -1.79 -9.40
CA VAL A 97 2.76 -2.73 -9.08
C VAL A 97 2.21 -4.16 -9.08
N LYS A 98 2.87 -5.05 -9.84
CA LYS A 98 2.47 -6.46 -9.83
C LYS A 98 2.93 -7.14 -8.53
N PRO A 99 2.15 -8.14 -8.01
CA PRO A 99 2.56 -8.87 -6.81
C PRO A 99 3.96 -9.49 -6.91
N ILE A 100 4.35 -9.97 -8.10
CA ILE A 100 5.69 -10.55 -8.32
C ILE A 100 6.79 -9.48 -8.20
N GLU A 101 6.58 -8.29 -8.75
CA GLU A 101 7.54 -7.18 -8.69
C GLU A 101 7.76 -6.74 -7.23
N LEU A 102 6.65 -6.61 -6.47
CA LEU A 102 6.71 -6.23 -5.07
C LEU A 102 7.39 -7.32 -4.21
N ARG A 103 7.13 -8.60 -4.51
CA ARG A 103 7.78 -9.74 -3.85
C ARG A 103 9.30 -9.75 -4.05
N GLU A 104 9.75 -9.46 -5.27
CA GLU A 104 11.19 -9.36 -5.55
C GLU A 104 11.85 -8.20 -4.78
N LEU A 105 11.15 -7.07 -4.66
CA LEU A 105 11.66 -5.92 -3.91
C LEU A 105 11.75 -6.19 -2.41
N VAL A 106 10.75 -6.79 -1.80
CA VAL A 106 10.81 -7.13 -0.37
C VAL A 106 11.89 -8.19 -0.13
N LYS A 107 12.06 -9.16 -1.03
CA LYS A 107 13.11 -10.17 -0.93
C LYS A 107 14.51 -9.57 -1.00
N LYS A 108 14.75 -8.57 -1.86
CA LYS A 108 16.04 -7.84 -1.92
C LYS A 108 16.38 -7.10 -0.63
N ASN A 109 15.38 -6.82 0.21
CA ASN A 109 15.52 -6.10 1.47
C ASN A 109 15.34 -7.01 2.69
N ASP A 110 15.68 -8.29 2.56
CA ASP A 110 15.67 -9.29 3.65
C ASP A 110 14.27 -9.55 4.24
N PHE A 111 13.24 -9.53 3.38
CA PHE A 111 11.88 -9.91 3.76
C PHE A 111 11.37 -11.11 2.97
N GLU A 112 10.61 -11.94 3.65
CA GLU A 112 9.84 -13.03 3.06
C GLU A 112 8.36 -12.67 2.95
N SER A 113 7.78 -12.75 1.74
CA SER A 113 6.35 -12.62 1.53
C SER A 113 5.61 -13.86 2.05
N ARG A 114 4.87 -13.72 3.14
CA ARG A 114 4.11 -14.80 3.79
C ARG A 114 2.75 -15.03 3.18
N ASN A 115 2.08 -13.97 2.78
CA ASN A 115 0.74 -14.05 2.19
C ASN A 115 0.51 -12.91 1.20
N VAL A 116 -0.26 -13.19 0.15
CA VAL A 116 -0.77 -12.20 -0.80
C VAL A 116 -2.27 -12.47 -0.97
N GLN A 117 -3.09 -11.47 -0.65
CA GLN A 117 -4.53 -11.58 -0.64
C GLN A 117 -5.14 -10.44 -1.47
N GLY A 118 -6.09 -10.76 -2.33
CA GLY A 118 -6.86 -9.75 -3.05
C GLY A 118 -7.78 -8.95 -2.12
N VAL A 119 -8.09 -7.72 -2.51
CA VAL A 119 -9.05 -6.86 -1.83
C VAL A 119 -10.13 -6.46 -2.81
N GLY A 120 -11.34 -6.92 -2.55
CA GLY A 120 -12.54 -6.54 -3.29
C GLY A 120 -13.35 -5.47 -2.57
N ALA A 121 -14.13 -4.69 -3.33
CA ALA A 121 -15.06 -3.71 -2.80
C ALA A 121 -16.51 -4.10 -3.12
N ASN A 122 -17.35 -4.14 -2.10
CA ASN A 122 -18.79 -4.23 -2.29
C ASN A 122 -19.39 -2.81 -2.25
N ILE A 123 -19.72 -2.30 -3.43
CA ILE A 123 -20.19 -0.92 -3.61
C ILE A 123 -21.53 -0.69 -2.90
N PHE A 124 -22.43 -1.68 -2.92
CA PHE A 124 -23.74 -1.58 -2.29
C PHE A 124 -23.66 -1.55 -0.76
N LYS A 125 -22.74 -2.33 -0.19
CA LYS A 125 -22.50 -2.38 1.27
C LYS A 125 -21.48 -1.36 1.74
N ARG A 126 -20.82 -0.64 0.84
CA ARG A 126 -19.69 0.26 1.14
C ARG A 126 -18.63 -0.41 2.03
N ALA A 127 -18.32 -1.66 1.74
CA ALA A 127 -17.42 -2.48 2.54
C ALA A 127 -16.32 -3.10 1.67
N LEU A 128 -15.12 -3.21 2.21
CA LEU A 128 -14.04 -4.00 1.64
C LEU A 128 -14.14 -5.44 2.14
N HIS A 129 -13.69 -6.38 1.35
CA HIS A 129 -13.59 -7.79 1.71
C HIS A 129 -12.32 -8.40 1.11
N LEU A 130 -11.80 -9.42 1.75
CA LEU A 130 -10.70 -10.21 1.20
C LEU A 130 -11.22 -11.07 0.05
N SER A 131 -10.38 -11.25 -0.96
CA SER A 131 -10.68 -11.99 -2.19
C SER A 131 -9.53 -12.93 -2.53
N ASP A 132 -9.83 -14.08 -3.10
CA ASP A 132 -8.82 -15.02 -3.59
C ASP A 132 -8.16 -14.53 -4.89
N THR A 133 -8.76 -13.55 -5.54
CA THR A 133 -8.21 -12.98 -6.77
C THR A 133 -7.45 -11.68 -6.51
N VAL A 134 -6.23 -11.59 -7.01
CA VAL A 134 -5.36 -10.40 -6.94
C VAL A 134 -5.41 -9.55 -8.21
N SER A 135 -6.46 -9.65 -9.01
CA SER A 135 -6.56 -8.94 -10.30
C SER A 135 -6.78 -7.42 -10.17
N GLY A 136 -7.29 -6.97 -9.03
CA GLY A 136 -7.45 -5.54 -8.71
C GLY A 136 -6.50 -5.11 -7.59
N ASN A 137 -7.06 -4.59 -6.50
CA ASN A 137 -6.28 -4.28 -5.30
C ASN A 137 -5.85 -5.57 -4.59
N TYR A 138 -4.68 -5.54 -3.99
CA TYR A 138 -4.17 -6.64 -3.19
C TYR A 138 -3.38 -6.13 -1.98
N MET A 139 -3.26 -7.00 -0.99
CA MET A 139 -2.42 -6.81 0.19
C MET A 139 -1.36 -7.90 0.23
N MET A 140 -0.18 -7.55 0.73
CA MET A 140 0.94 -8.46 0.93
C MET A 140 1.42 -8.33 2.37
N ALA A 141 1.49 -9.46 3.07
CA ALA A 141 2.09 -9.55 4.40
C ALA A 141 3.50 -10.13 4.27
N CYS A 142 4.49 -9.44 4.81
CA CYS A 142 5.89 -9.81 4.77
C CYS A 142 6.48 -9.87 6.17
N LYS A 143 7.41 -10.77 6.38
CA LYS A 143 8.21 -10.89 7.61
C LYS A 143 9.67 -10.65 7.28
N ARG A 144 10.36 -9.85 8.11
CA ARG A 144 11.81 -9.70 8.04
C ARG A 144 12.48 -11.01 8.48
N VAL A 145 13.51 -11.45 7.75
CA VAL A 145 14.25 -12.71 7.99
C VAL A 145 15.71 -12.43 8.25
#